data_215c2b9ca8334e5b45a0c35b17c20064
#
_entry.id   215c2b9ca8334e5b45a0c35b17c20064
#
_cell.length_a   1.000
_cell.length_b   1.000
_cell.length_c   1.000
_cell.angle_alpha   90.00
_cell.angle_beta   90.00
_cell.angle_gamma   90.00
#
_symmetry.space_group_name_H-M   'P 1'
#
loop_
_entity.id
_entity.type
_entity.pdbx_description
1 polymer ?
#
loop_
_entity_poly.entity_id
_entity_poly.type
_entity_poly.pdbx_seq_one_letter_code
_entity_poly.pdbx_strand_id
1 'polypeptide(L)'
;MRLWALAKDGQRREVVVEDLWPHKSFLVLRFQGIGTISDAEALVGAELQLPRGDRAELEPGWTYLSDLIGCTVFDGQREIGEIEDLQFGAGEAPLLVVRGKEQKAKLPYEIPFAEAFLEKLDLERKQVRMKLPEGLLEVNESSGQWSVASGQPKKAK
;
A
#
# COMPACT_ATOMS: atom_id res chain seq x y z
N MET A 1 18.43 15.31 -4.55
CA MET A 1 17.24 14.53 -4.99
C MET A 1 16.00 15.40 -4.81
N ARG A 2 15.11 15.45 -5.81
CA ARG A 2 13.86 16.25 -5.74
C ARG A 2 12.70 15.35 -5.34
N LEU A 3 11.86 15.85 -4.44
CA LEU A 3 10.65 15.19 -3.97
C LEU A 3 9.48 16.17 -4.00
N TRP A 4 8.28 15.64 -3.90
CA TRP A 4 7.08 16.42 -3.68
C TRP A 4 6.56 16.13 -2.27
N ALA A 5 6.35 17.17 -1.49
CA ALA A 5 5.64 17.09 -0.22
C ALA A 5 4.16 17.42 -0.46
N LEU A 6 3.30 16.43 -0.23
CA LEU A 6 1.85 16.57 -0.31
C LEU A 6 1.30 16.75 1.11
N ALA A 7 0.81 17.93 1.39
CA ALA A 7 0.21 18.25 2.68
C ALA A 7 -1.20 17.64 2.80
N LYS A 8 -1.72 17.52 4.02
CA LYS A 8 -3.06 16.96 4.29
C LYS A 8 -4.21 17.76 3.66
N ASP A 9 -3.99 19.03 3.39
CA ASP A 9 -4.94 19.91 2.71
C ASP A 9 -4.91 19.78 1.17
N GLY A 10 -4.09 18.85 0.65
CA GLY A 10 -3.92 18.62 -0.78
C GLY A 10 -2.91 19.55 -1.46
N GLN A 11 -2.30 20.47 -0.75
CA GLN A 11 -1.25 21.31 -1.32
C GLN A 11 0.01 20.50 -1.59
N ARG A 12 0.58 20.69 -2.77
CA ARG A 12 1.78 19.99 -3.23
C ARG A 12 2.92 21.00 -3.37
N ARG A 13 4.02 20.73 -2.68
CA ARG A 13 5.22 21.56 -2.69
C ARG A 13 6.43 20.72 -3.12
N GLU A 14 7.22 21.27 -4.03
CA GLU A 14 8.54 20.68 -4.36
C GLU A 14 9.52 20.94 -3.22
N VAL A 15 10.26 19.91 -2.83
CA VAL A 15 11.33 19.96 -1.84
C VAL A 15 12.58 19.28 -2.38
N VAL A 16 13.73 19.83 -2.09
CA VAL A 16 15.03 19.29 -2.53
C VAL A 16 15.76 18.73 -1.32
N VAL A 17 16.07 17.43 -1.36
CA VAL A 17 16.86 16.78 -0.32
C VAL A 17 18.33 17.11 -0.52
N GLU A 18 18.94 17.73 0.48
CA GLU A 18 20.38 18.03 0.56
C GLU A 18 21.15 16.88 1.17
N ASP A 19 20.59 16.30 2.24
CA ASP A 19 21.26 15.25 3.01
C ASP A 19 20.25 14.26 3.57
N LEU A 20 20.71 13.05 3.83
CA LEU A 20 19.89 11.91 4.21
C LEU A 20 20.71 10.95 5.06
N TRP A 21 20.26 10.63 6.28
CA TRP A 21 20.92 9.66 7.13
C TRP A 21 19.93 8.87 8.00
N PRO A 22 20.24 7.62 8.30
CA PRO A 22 19.46 6.85 9.25
C PRO A 22 19.72 7.30 10.68
N HIS A 23 18.68 7.39 11.49
CA HIS A 23 18.76 7.63 12.92
C HIS A 23 17.79 6.72 13.67
N LYS A 24 18.32 5.72 14.39
CA LYS A 24 17.54 4.65 15.02
C LYS A 24 16.63 3.95 13.99
N SER A 25 15.32 3.96 14.19
CA SER A 25 14.31 3.41 13.26
C SER A 25 13.74 4.45 12.29
N PHE A 26 14.31 5.65 12.24
CA PHE A 26 13.85 6.74 11.39
C PHE A 26 14.87 7.08 10.32
N LEU A 27 14.40 7.68 9.25
CA LEU A 27 15.22 8.30 8.24
C LEU A 27 15.12 9.81 8.38
N VAL A 28 16.25 10.47 8.59
CA VAL A 28 16.32 11.93 8.72
C VAL A 28 16.66 12.53 7.36
N LEU A 29 15.86 13.48 6.92
CA LEU A 29 16.07 14.22 5.68
C LEU A 29 16.32 15.70 5.99
N ARG A 30 17.35 16.26 5.36
CA ARG A 30 17.57 17.70 5.32
C ARG A 30 17.12 18.24 3.99
N PHE A 31 16.26 19.24 4.02
CA PHE A 31 15.76 19.88 2.81
C PHE A 31 16.39 21.26 2.61
N GLN A 32 16.67 21.58 1.37
CA GLN A 32 17.18 22.91 0.97
C GLN A 32 16.14 23.98 1.33
N GLY A 33 16.62 25.05 1.98
CA GLY A 33 15.77 26.18 2.36
C GLY A 33 14.85 25.93 3.56
N ILE A 34 14.96 24.77 4.23
CA ILE A 34 14.28 24.46 5.50
C ILE A 34 15.33 24.53 6.61
N GLY A 35 15.51 25.71 7.18
CA GLY A 35 16.56 25.97 8.17
C GLY A 35 16.03 26.21 9.57
N THR A 36 14.74 26.42 9.75
CA THR A 36 14.11 26.70 11.05
C THR A 36 13.11 25.64 11.43
N ILE A 37 12.78 25.56 12.72
CA ILE A 37 11.75 24.66 13.23
C ILE A 37 10.40 24.99 12.60
N SER A 38 10.07 26.26 12.45
CA SER A 38 8.80 26.68 11.83
C SER A 38 8.69 26.27 10.38
N ASP A 39 9.79 26.28 9.61
CA ASP A 39 9.80 25.79 8.24
C ASP A 39 9.57 24.27 8.19
N ALA A 40 10.18 23.54 9.15
CA ALA A 40 10.00 22.09 9.26
C ALA A 40 8.58 21.70 9.70
N GLU A 41 7.97 22.49 10.60
CA GLU A 41 6.59 22.28 11.07
C GLU A 41 5.58 22.33 9.91
N ALA A 42 5.84 23.14 8.88
CA ALA A 42 5.00 23.20 7.67
C ALA A 42 5.00 21.89 6.84
N LEU A 43 5.98 21.01 7.09
CA LEU A 43 6.08 19.70 6.43
C LEU A 43 5.57 18.55 7.32
N VAL A 44 5.19 18.82 8.57
CA VAL A 44 4.72 17.78 9.50
C VAL A 44 3.43 17.16 8.99
N GLY A 45 3.46 15.83 8.81
CA GLY A 45 2.35 15.05 8.31
C GLY A 45 2.14 15.14 6.79
N ALA A 46 3.06 15.78 6.06
CA ALA A 46 3.06 15.70 4.60
C ALA A 46 3.58 14.34 4.13
N GLU A 47 2.99 13.83 3.05
CA GLU A 47 3.46 12.65 2.34
C GLU A 47 4.57 13.05 1.36
N LEU A 48 5.71 12.36 1.43
CA LEU A 48 6.80 12.57 0.48
C LEU A 48 6.63 11.67 -0.73
N GLN A 49 6.50 12.27 -1.90
CA GLN A 49 6.29 11.59 -3.17
C GLN A 49 7.52 11.74 -4.07
N LEU A 50 7.94 10.63 -4.65
CA LEU A 50 9.01 10.59 -5.64
C LEU A 50 8.40 10.55 -7.06
N PRO A 51 8.89 11.38 -8.01
CA PRO A 51 8.51 11.24 -9.41
C PRO A 51 8.77 9.81 -9.92
N ARG A 52 7.88 9.27 -10.75
CA ARG A 52 8.05 7.89 -11.27
C ARG A 52 9.37 7.69 -12.00
N GLY A 53 9.85 8.72 -12.71
CA GLY A 53 11.12 8.67 -13.44
C GLY A 53 12.38 8.66 -12.56
N ASP A 54 12.23 9.08 -11.31
CA ASP A 54 13.35 9.17 -10.35
C ASP A 54 13.35 7.98 -9.34
N ARG A 55 12.48 7.01 -9.56
CA ARG A 55 12.46 5.78 -8.75
C ARG A 55 13.74 4.99 -8.97
N ALA A 56 14.27 4.40 -7.91
CA ALA A 56 15.39 3.48 -8.00
C ALA A 56 15.04 2.29 -8.91
N GLU A 57 16.00 1.83 -9.70
CA GLU A 57 15.86 0.56 -10.39
C GLU A 57 15.75 -0.55 -9.35
N LEU A 58 14.75 -1.40 -9.50
CA LEU A 58 14.54 -2.54 -8.61
C LEU A 58 15.32 -3.74 -9.12
N GLU A 59 15.79 -4.56 -8.21
CA GLU A 59 16.34 -5.87 -8.56
C GLU A 59 15.29 -6.75 -9.25
N PRO A 60 15.71 -7.68 -10.13
CA PRO A 60 14.78 -8.59 -10.78
C PRO A 60 13.89 -9.33 -9.77
N GLY A 61 12.59 -9.31 -9.98
CA GLY A 61 11.60 -9.91 -9.09
C GLY A 61 11.00 -8.97 -8.04
N TRP A 62 11.55 -7.76 -7.90
CA TRP A 62 10.95 -6.72 -7.04
C TRP A 62 10.01 -5.82 -7.83
N THR A 63 8.98 -5.29 -7.15
CA THR A 63 8.05 -4.32 -7.72
C THR A 63 7.64 -3.28 -6.71
N TYR A 64 7.30 -2.10 -7.17
CA TYR A 64 6.68 -1.09 -6.32
C TYR A 64 5.21 -1.48 -6.08
N LEU A 65 4.80 -1.49 -4.82
CA LEU A 65 3.42 -1.83 -4.46
C LEU A 65 2.40 -0.90 -5.14
N SER A 66 2.74 0.38 -5.32
CA SER A 66 1.89 1.33 -6.04
C SER A 66 1.65 0.97 -7.52
N ASP A 67 2.50 0.14 -8.12
CA ASP A 67 2.32 -0.29 -9.51
C ASP A 67 1.31 -1.45 -9.63
N LEU A 68 0.90 -2.03 -8.49
CA LEU A 68 -0.18 -3.01 -8.42
C LEU A 68 -1.56 -2.38 -8.58
N ILE A 69 -1.71 -1.09 -8.28
CA ILE A 69 -2.99 -0.38 -8.44
C ILE A 69 -3.39 -0.38 -9.92
N GLY A 70 -4.63 -0.78 -10.20
CA GLY A 70 -5.13 -0.98 -11.56
C GLY A 70 -4.76 -2.32 -12.19
N CYS A 71 -4.11 -3.23 -11.45
CA CYS A 71 -3.90 -4.61 -11.87
C CYS A 71 -5.11 -5.48 -11.53
N THR A 72 -5.38 -6.47 -12.37
CA THR A 72 -6.42 -7.46 -12.14
C THR A 72 -5.86 -8.64 -11.35
N VAL A 73 -6.53 -9.01 -10.28
CA VAL A 73 -6.19 -10.18 -9.45
C VAL A 73 -6.90 -11.42 -9.96
N PHE A 74 -6.16 -12.50 -10.06
CA PHE A 74 -6.66 -13.82 -10.41
C PHE A 74 -6.34 -14.82 -9.28
N ASP A 75 -7.29 -15.67 -8.93
CA ASP A 75 -7.08 -16.86 -8.13
C ASP A 75 -7.07 -18.07 -9.06
N GLY A 76 -5.88 -18.56 -9.38
CA GLY A 76 -5.68 -19.52 -10.45
C GLY A 76 -6.16 -18.98 -11.81
N GLN A 77 -7.31 -19.49 -12.29
CA GLN A 77 -7.94 -19.00 -13.54
C GLN A 77 -9.14 -18.09 -13.30
N ARG A 78 -9.61 -17.98 -12.06
CA ARG A 78 -10.75 -17.14 -11.69
C ARG A 78 -10.30 -15.68 -11.57
N GLU A 79 -10.92 -14.81 -12.34
CA GLU A 79 -10.74 -13.36 -12.20
C GLU A 79 -11.55 -12.89 -10.97
N ILE A 80 -10.84 -12.28 -10.01
CA ILE A 80 -11.44 -11.74 -8.78
C ILE A 80 -11.90 -10.32 -8.99
N GLY A 81 -11.01 -9.45 -9.47
CA GLY A 81 -11.31 -8.05 -9.70
C GLY A 81 -10.06 -7.18 -9.85
N GLU A 82 -10.24 -5.87 -9.81
CA GLU A 82 -9.18 -4.88 -9.98
C GLU A 82 -8.72 -4.31 -8.63
N ILE A 83 -7.42 -4.15 -8.45
CA ILE A 83 -6.83 -3.51 -7.27
C ILE A 83 -7.09 -2.01 -7.34
N GLU A 84 -7.86 -1.48 -6.39
CA GLU A 84 -8.16 -0.05 -6.28
C GLU A 84 -7.23 0.67 -5.33
N ASP A 85 -6.81 -0.01 -4.27
CA ASP A 85 -6.01 0.58 -3.20
C ASP A 85 -5.18 -0.48 -2.48
N LEU A 86 -4.27 0.00 -1.63
CA LEU A 86 -3.41 -0.79 -0.77
C LEU A 86 -3.54 -0.30 0.67
N GLN A 87 -3.80 -1.20 1.58
CA GLN A 87 -3.86 -0.90 3.01
C GLN A 87 -2.65 -1.48 3.73
N PHE A 88 -2.08 -0.68 4.63
CA PHE A 88 -0.92 -1.05 5.44
C PHE A 88 -1.29 -1.04 6.93
N GLY A 89 -0.57 -1.86 7.70
CA GLY A 89 -0.70 -1.87 9.15
C GLY A 89 -1.71 -2.86 9.72
N ALA A 90 -2.38 -3.66 8.90
CA ALA A 90 -3.25 -4.74 9.35
C ALA A 90 -2.50 -6.06 9.65
N GLY A 91 -1.19 -6.13 9.36
CA GLY A 91 -0.35 -7.31 9.57
C GLY A 91 1.04 -7.10 8.95
N GLU A 92 1.77 -8.18 8.74
CA GLU A 92 3.12 -8.14 8.12
C GLU A 92 3.04 -7.85 6.61
N ALA A 93 2.00 -8.32 5.93
CA ALA A 93 1.78 -8.09 4.52
C ALA A 93 0.75 -6.98 4.28
N PRO A 94 0.94 -6.14 3.25
CA PRO A 94 -0.08 -5.18 2.83
C PRO A 94 -1.33 -5.91 2.32
N LEU A 95 -2.50 -5.29 2.48
CA LEU A 95 -3.75 -5.78 1.94
C LEU A 95 -4.02 -5.11 0.58
N LEU A 96 -4.33 -5.91 -0.42
CA LEU A 96 -4.87 -5.44 -1.69
C LEU A 96 -6.37 -5.20 -1.51
N VAL A 97 -6.82 -3.99 -1.77
CA VAL A 97 -8.24 -3.64 -1.82
C VAL A 97 -8.72 -3.88 -3.25
N VAL A 98 -9.49 -4.96 -3.45
CA VAL A 98 -9.88 -5.44 -4.78
C VAL A 98 -11.38 -5.25 -5.00
N ARG A 99 -11.74 -4.47 -6.02
CA ARG A 99 -13.14 -4.37 -6.47
C ARG A 99 -13.50 -5.58 -7.31
N GLY A 100 -14.40 -6.41 -6.79
CA GLY A 100 -14.89 -7.60 -7.48
C GLY A 100 -15.61 -7.28 -8.79
N LYS A 101 -15.40 -8.12 -9.80
CA LYS A 101 -16.07 -8.00 -11.11
C LYS A 101 -17.56 -8.33 -11.01
N GLU A 102 -17.90 -9.32 -10.19
CA GLU A 102 -19.28 -9.66 -9.88
C GLU A 102 -19.72 -8.86 -8.65
N GLN A 103 -20.52 -7.82 -8.86
CA GLN A 103 -21.02 -6.91 -7.81
C GLN A 103 -22.01 -7.56 -6.83
N LYS A 104 -21.77 -8.78 -6.39
CA LYS A 104 -22.54 -9.37 -5.28
C LYS A 104 -22.03 -8.89 -3.92
N ALA A 105 -20.76 -8.55 -3.82
CA ALA A 105 -20.20 -7.97 -2.61
C ALA A 105 -20.38 -6.45 -2.63
N LYS A 106 -21.04 -5.91 -1.62
CA LYS A 106 -21.18 -4.45 -1.42
C LYS A 106 -19.88 -3.77 -1.02
N LEU A 107 -18.88 -4.56 -0.64
CA LEU A 107 -17.57 -4.11 -0.16
C LEU A 107 -16.45 -4.73 -1.01
N PRO A 108 -15.33 -4.04 -1.19
CA PRO A 108 -14.17 -4.61 -1.86
C PRO A 108 -13.60 -5.80 -1.07
N TYR A 109 -12.94 -6.72 -1.75
CA TYR A 109 -12.18 -7.78 -1.10
C TYR A 109 -10.86 -7.23 -0.54
N GLU A 110 -10.50 -7.65 0.66
CA GLU A 110 -9.20 -7.37 1.29
C GLU A 110 -8.35 -8.64 1.21
N ILE A 111 -7.36 -8.65 0.32
CA ILE A 111 -6.53 -9.82 0.03
C ILE A 111 -5.10 -9.54 0.49
N PRO A 112 -4.52 -10.35 1.41
CA PRO A 112 -3.14 -10.19 1.81
C PRO A 112 -2.16 -10.41 0.63
N PHE A 113 -1.30 -9.43 0.36
CA PHE A 113 -0.25 -9.55 -0.64
C PHE A 113 0.98 -10.21 -0.02
N ALA A 114 0.89 -11.50 0.24
CA ALA A 114 1.96 -12.29 0.80
C ALA A 114 2.64 -13.13 -0.29
N GLU A 115 3.96 -13.29 -0.18
CA GLU A 115 4.76 -14.10 -1.10
C GLU A 115 4.24 -15.54 -1.20
N ALA A 116 3.75 -16.10 -0.07
CA ALA A 116 3.19 -17.44 -0.02
C ALA A 116 1.95 -17.65 -0.93
N PHE A 117 1.25 -16.57 -1.26
CA PHE A 117 0.06 -16.62 -2.12
C PHE A 117 0.35 -16.17 -3.55
N LEU A 118 1.49 -15.54 -3.80
CA LEU A 118 1.83 -15.00 -5.10
C LEU A 118 2.36 -16.09 -6.03
N GLU A 119 1.67 -16.38 -7.13
CA GLU A 119 2.14 -17.31 -8.16
C GLU A 119 2.91 -16.58 -9.27
N LYS A 120 2.37 -15.47 -9.75
CA LYS A 120 2.96 -14.70 -10.85
C LYS A 120 2.50 -13.25 -10.83
N LEU A 121 3.45 -12.36 -11.06
CA LEU A 121 3.20 -10.94 -11.27
C LEU A 121 3.59 -10.54 -12.70
N ASP A 122 2.65 -9.97 -13.44
CA ASP A 122 2.84 -9.47 -14.79
C ASP A 122 2.33 -8.01 -14.87
N LEU A 123 3.24 -7.07 -14.63
CA LEU A 123 2.91 -5.64 -14.64
C LEU A 123 2.63 -5.09 -16.03
N GLU A 124 3.22 -5.69 -17.09
CA GLU A 124 2.96 -5.26 -18.46
C GLU A 124 1.51 -5.55 -18.87
N ARG A 125 1.00 -6.71 -18.45
CA ARG A 125 -0.38 -7.12 -18.69
C ARG A 125 -1.33 -6.68 -17.58
N LYS A 126 -0.81 -6.03 -16.54
CA LYS A 126 -1.56 -5.64 -15.34
C LYS A 126 -2.29 -6.82 -14.70
N GLN A 127 -1.59 -7.91 -14.48
CA GLN A 127 -2.15 -9.13 -13.89
C GLN A 127 -1.35 -9.58 -12.68
N VAL A 128 -2.07 -9.89 -11.60
CA VAL A 128 -1.53 -10.50 -10.39
C VAL A 128 -2.20 -11.85 -10.22
N ARG A 129 -1.44 -12.93 -10.35
CA ARG A 129 -1.93 -14.30 -10.15
C ARG A 129 -1.55 -14.77 -8.77
N MET A 130 -2.55 -15.21 -8.04
CA MET A 130 -2.42 -15.66 -6.66
C MET A 130 -3.07 -17.04 -6.52
N LYS A 131 -2.67 -17.76 -5.49
CA LYS A 131 -3.33 -18.95 -5.00
C LYS A 131 -3.84 -18.65 -3.60
N LEU A 132 -5.12 -18.31 -3.52
CA LEU A 132 -5.73 -17.91 -2.27
C LEU A 132 -6.15 -19.13 -1.45
N PRO A 133 -6.08 -19.06 -0.11
CA PRO A 133 -6.66 -20.09 0.74
C PRO A 133 -8.17 -20.19 0.53
N GLU A 134 -8.69 -21.42 0.60
CA GLU A 134 -10.13 -21.66 0.56
C GLU A 134 -10.85 -20.85 1.67
N GLY A 135 -11.95 -20.22 1.33
CA GLY A 135 -12.76 -19.45 2.26
C GLY A 135 -12.34 -17.99 2.42
N LEU A 136 -11.19 -17.55 1.89
CA LEU A 136 -10.74 -16.17 2.05
C LEU A 136 -11.70 -15.17 1.40
N LEU A 137 -12.19 -15.48 0.22
CA LEU A 137 -13.12 -14.61 -0.51
C LEU A 137 -14.53 -14.67 0.09
N GLU A 138 -14.98 -15.85 0.52
CA GLU A 138 -16.29 -16.07 1.13
C GLU A 138 -16.41 -15.34 2.48
N VAL A 139 -15.32 -15.30 3.26
CA VAL A 139 -15.29 -14.51 4.51
C VAL A 139 -15.47 -13.03 4.21
N ASN A 140 -14.86 -12.52 3.15
CA ASN A 140 -15.02 -11.12 2.71
C ASN A 140 -16.45 -10.85 2.20
N GLU A 141 -17.12 -11.80 1.57
CA GLU A 141 -18.52 -11.66 1.11
C GLU A 141 -19.53 -11.67 2.27
N SER A 142 -19.24 -12.42 3.33
CA SER A 142 -20.12 -12.55 4.51
C SER A 142 -19.87 -11.48 5.58
N SER A 143 -18.70 -10.85 5.57
CA SER A 143 -18.27 -9.91 6.58
C SER A 143 -18.58 -8.46 6.20
N GLY A 144 -19.86 -8.11 6.12
CA GLY A 144 -20.26 -6.71 6.29
C GLY A 144 -19.91 -6.14 7.67
N GLN A 145 -19.11 -6.85 8.47
CA GLN A 145 -18.69 -6.48 9.83
C GLN A 145 -17.37 -7.16 10.20
N TRP A 146 -16.26 -6.75 9.58
CA TRP A 146 -15.02 -6.79 10.35
C TRP A 146 -14.60 -5.36 10.69
N SER A 147 -15.34 -4.78 11.65
CA SER A 147 -14.74 -3.82 12.55
C SER A 147 -13.58 -4.56 13.21
N VAL A 148 -12.37 -4.01 13.09
CA VAL A 148 -11.25 -4.33 13.96
C VAL A 148 -11.69 -3.92 15.37
N ALA A 149 -12.50 -4.75 15.99
CA ALA A 149 -12.69 -4.70 17.41
C ALA A 149 -11.33 -5.09 17.97
N SER A 150 -10.68 -4.14 18.63
CA SER A 150 -9.61 -4.36 19.56
C SER A 150 -10.04 -5.48 20.53
N GLY A 151 -9.82 -6.73 20.12
CA GLY A 151 -10.13 -7.91 20.89
C GLY A 151 -9.06 -8.09 21.94
N GLN A 152 -9.25 -7.53 23.11
CA GLN A 152 -8.67 -8.13 24.29
C GLN A 152 -9.22 -9.55 24.41
N PRO A 153 -8.36 -10.57 24.59
CA PRO A 153 -8.85 -11.90 24.87
C PRO A 153 -9.57 -11.86 26.21
N LYS A 154 -10.90 -12.05 26.18
CA LYS A 154 -11.63 -12.36 27.39
C LYS A 154 -11.05 -13.66 27.94
N LYS A 155 -10.42 -13.59 29.12
CA LYS A 155 -10.08 -14.78 29.87
C LYS A 155 -11.34 -15.61 30.01
N ALA A 156 -11.40 -16.74 29.36
CA ALA A 156 -12.34 -17.79 29.66
C ALA A 156 -12.00 -18.29 31.07
N LYS A 157 -12.96 -18.26 31.93
CA LYS A 157 -12.90 -19.04 33.19
C LYS A 157 -13.27 -20.47 32.86
#